data_6fddfe0dba611207dd5045f13270c811
#
_entry.id   6fddfe0dba611207dd5045f13270c811
#
_cell.length_a   1.000
_cell.length_b   1.000
_cell.length_c   1.000
_cell.angle_alpha   90.00
_cell.angle_beta   90.00
_cell.angle_gamma   90.00
#
_symmetry.space_group_name_H-M   'P 1'
#
loop_
_entity.id
_entity.type
_entity.pdbx_description
1 polymer ?
#
loop_
_entity_poly.entity_id
_entity_poly.type
_entity_poly.pdbx_seq_one_letter_code
_entity_poly.pdbx_strand_id
1 'polypeptide(L)'
;TSLPENAKVVQGGSRLAVMDASQGQVWLAQVSSPSGTAYTDEGALASDMEQGAVAVSQKGTLFAISAQGGRRITVTREGQLDRLKSQNVEGLSGNAELVMTAVGEQPVALDQRNRVLLLPDGKLRNLADDGISGNITLQESGPESSSVLLATDRELISIPLKGGAATKIPASNDGASGTPSRPVFHKGCAYAAWSKSGAYLRNCTDPSLNKQMTVDSLKSAQSIV
;
A
#
# COMPACT_ATOMS: atom_id res chain seq x y z
N THR A 1 -13.40 -11.12 21.84
CA THR A 1 -11.99 -11.49 21.53
C THR A 1 -11.21 -10.22 21.30
N SER A 2 -10.12 -10.01 22.02
CA SER A 2 -9.22 -8.84 21.83
C SER A 2 -8.36 -9.04 20.58
N LEU A 3 -8.02 -7.94 19.91
CA LEU A 3 -6.99 -7.93 18.87
C LEU A 3 -5.62 -8.28 19.49
N PRO A 4 -4.72 -8.95 18.73
CA PRO A 4 -3.33 -9.12 19.13
C PRO A 4 -2.67 -7.77 19.41
N GLU A 5 -1.75 -7.74 20.37
CA GLU A 5 -0.94 -6.55 20.63
C GLU A 5 -0.10 -6.22 19.39
N ASN A 6 -0.07 -4.95 18.98
CA ASN A 6 0.60 -4.48 17.77
C ASN A 6 0.02 -5.00 16.42
N ALA A 7 -1.19 -5.53 16.41
CA ALA A 7 -1.82 -5.94 15.17
C ALA A 7 -2.02 -4.76 14.22
N LYS A 8 -1.65 -4.95 12.96
CA LYS A 8 -2.00 -4.04 11.86
C LYS A 8 -3.40 -4.39 11.37
N VAL A 9 -4.26 -3.38 11.26
CA VAL A 9 -5.64 -3.55 10.76
C VAL A 9 -5.79 -2.71 9.50
N VAL A 10 -6.26 -3.34 8.42
CA VAL A 10 -6.58 -2.67 7.16
C VAL A 10 -7.99 -3.05 6.72
N GLN A 11 -8.70 -2.08 6.16
CA GLN A 11 -10.06 -2.26 5.65
C GLN A 11 -10.12 -2.12 4.14
N GLY A 12 -10.95 -2.93 3.51
CA GLY A 12 -11.33 -2.78 2.11
C GLY A 12 -12.72 -3.35 1.87
N GLY A 13 -13.61 -2.54 1.27
CA GLY A 13 -15.01 -2.90 1.14
C GLY A 13 -15.65 -3.24 2.48
N SER A 14 -16.27 -4.40 2.57
CA SER A 14 -16.91 -4.91 3.80
C SER A 14 -16.00 -5.77 4.68
N ARG A 15 -14.70 -5.80 4.42
CA ARG A 15 -13.75 -6.71 5.09
C ARG A 15 -12.66 -5.97 5.84
N LEU A 16 -12.21 -6.59 6.93
CA LEU A 16 -11.06 -6.19 7.73
C LEU A 16 -10.02 -7.31 7.68
N ALA A 17 -8.80 -6.98 7.29
CA ALA A 17 -7.67 -7.84 7.53
C ALA A 17 -6.95 -7.41 8.81
N VAL A 18 -6.63 -8.37 9.65
CA VAL A 18 -5.83 -8.20 10.86
C VAL A 18 -4.56 -9.00 10.69
N MET A 19 -3.42 -8.41 10.96
CA MET A 19 -2.13 -9.06 10.82
C MET A 19 -1.29 -8.82 12.06
N ASP A 20 -0.85 -9.89 12.69
CA ASP A 20 0.26 -9.88 13.64
C ASP A 20 1.55 -10.25 12.88
N ALA A 21 2.32 -9.24 12.50
CA ALA A 21 3.55 -9.43 11.75
C ALA A 21 4.68 -10.06 12.57
N SER A 22 4.57 -10.05 13.91
CA SER A 22 5.56 -10.66 14.80
C SER A 22 5.38 -12.18 14.89
N GLN A 23 4.13 -12.64 14.86
CA GLN A 23 3.76 -14.05 14.89
C GLN A 23 3.49 -14.61 13.47
N GLY A 24 3.52 -13.74 12.46
CA GLY A 24 3.24 -14.13 11.08
C GLY A 24 1.78 -14.53 10.80
N GLN A 25 0.84 -14.08 11.65
CA GLN A 25 -0.56 -14.49 11.56
C GLN A 25 -1.41 -13.48 10.83
N VAL A 26 -2.34 -13.95 10.01
CA VAL A 26 -3.29 -13.13 9.26
C VAL A 26 -4.70 -13.65 9.43
N TRP A 27 -5.63 -12.76 9.77
CA TRP A 27 -7.06 -13.04 9.88
C TRP A 27 -7.85 -12.14 8.95
N LEU A 28 -9.04 -12.60 8.59
CA LEU A 28 -10.00 -11.84 7.78
C LEU A 28 -11.36 -11.85 8.44
N ALA A 29 -11.85 -10.66 8.78
CA ALA A 29 -13.13 -10.44 9.43
C ALA A 29 -14.10 -9.66 8.53
N GLN A 30 -15.39 -9.70 8.87
CA GLN A 30 -16.39 -8.81 8.28
C GLN A 30 -16.47 -7.51 9.10
N VAL A 31 -16.58 -6.38 8.45
CA VAL A 31 -16.75 -5.06 9.11
C VAL A 31 -18.03 -5.04 9.96
N SER A 32 -19.10 -5.70 9.50
CA SER A 32 -20.37 -5.78 10.20
C SER A 32 -20.34 -6.65 11.47
N SER A 33 -19.34 -7.53 11.60
CA SER A 33 -19.19 -8.44 12.74
C SER A 33 -17.72 -8.76 13.03
N PRO A 34 -16.90 -7.78 13.38
CA PRO A 34 -15.46 -7.99 13.63
C PRO A 34 -15.23 -8.88 14.86
N SER A 35 -16.11 -8.82 15.85
CA SER A 35 -16.05 -9.66 17.07
C SER A 35 -16.43 -11.13 16.84
N GLY A 36 -16.99 -11.45 15.68
CA GLY A 36 -17.29 -12.84 15.31
C GLY A 36 -16.07 -13.63 14.84
N THR A 37 -14.91 -12.96 14.67
CA THR A 37 -13.66 -13.61 14.30
C THR A 37 -12.84 -13.90 15.55
N ALA A 38 -12.41 -15.16 15.70
CA ALA A 38 -11.43 -15.51 16.72
C ALA A 38 -10.03 -15.20 16.21
N TYR A 39 -9.36 -14.24 16.86
CA TYR A 39 -7.98 -13.87 16.54
C TYR A 39 -7.03 -14.78 17.33
N THR A 40 -7.07 -16.08 17.03
CA THR A 40 -6.26 -17.14 17.61
C THR A 40 -5.52 -17.87 16.51
N ASP A 41 -4.51 -18.66 16.86
CA ASP A 41 -3.74 -19.45 15.90
C ASP A 41 -4.63 -20.34 15.03
N GLU A 42 -5.62 -20.98 15.62
CA GLU A 42 -6.56 -21.86 14.94
C GLU A 42 -7.50 -21.11 13.97
N GLY A 43 -7.74 -19.83 14.23
CA GLY A 43 -8.58 -18.97 13.38
C GLY A 43 -7.81 -18.21 12.30
N ALA A 44 -6.47 -18.31 12.28
CA ALA A 44 -5.65 -17.63 11.30
C ALA A 44 -5.80 -18.27 9.91
N LEU A 45 -5.89 -17.41 8.88
CA LEU A 45 -5.87 -17.86 7.48
C LEU A 45 -4.48 -18.27 7.01
N ALA A 46 -3.45 -17.70 7.62
CA ALA A 46 -2.05 -18.02 7.39
C ALA A 46 -1.24 -17.72 8.67
N SER A 47 -0.17 -18.49 8.89
CA SER A 47 0.66 -18.46 10.09
C SER A 47 2.17 -18.38 9.82
N ASP A 48 2.57 -18.04 8.60
CA ASP A 48 3.97 -17.96 8.17
C ASP A 48 4.21 -16.65 7.38
N MET A 49 3.64 -15.57 7.92
CA MET A 49 3.68 -14.25 7.29
C MET A 49 4.49 -13.25 8.13
N GLU A 50 5.57 -13.73 8.78
CA GLU A 50 6.43 -12.91 9.64
C GLU A 50 7.04 -11.74 8.88
N GLN A 51 7.17 -10.60 9.58
CA GLN A 51 7.64 -9.32 9.04
C GLN A 51 6.89 -8.88 7.78
N GLY A 52 5.65 -9.35 7.65
CA GLY A 52 4.86 -9.18 6.45
C GLY A 52 4.07 -7.88 6.40
N ALA A 53 3.38 -7.73 5.29
CA ALA A 53 2.41 -6.67 5.05
C ALA A 53 1.11 -7.23 4.48
N VAL A 54 0.03 -6.48 4.69
CA VAL A 54 -1.32 -6.86 4.27
C VAL A 54 -2.02 -5.68 3.62
N ALA A 55 -2.85 -5.96 2.61
CA ALA A 55 -3.78 -5.02 2.00
C ALA A 55 -5.11 -5.70 1.72
N VAL A 56 -6.18 -4.91 1.66
CA VAL A 56 -7.49 -5.36 1.23
C VAL A 56 -7.97 -4.48 0.08
N SER A 57 -8.43 -5.09 -1.00
CA SER A 57 -9.00 -4.36 -2.12
C SER A 57 -10.39 -3.78 -1.78
N GLN A 58 -10.87 -2.85 -2.61
CA GLN A 58 -12.23 -2.32 -2.47
C GLN A 58 -13.32 -3.39 -2.61
N LYS A 59 -13.04 -4.51 -3.29
CA LYS A 59 -13.96 -5.67 -3.39
C LYS A 59 -13.80 -6.65 -2.22
N GLY A 60 -12.89 -6.40 -1.29
CA GLY A 60 -12.67 -7.23 -0.13
C GLY A 60 -11.71 -8.41 -0.36
N THR A 61 -10.95 -8.44 -1.46
CA THR A 61 -9.87 -9.41 -1.64
C THR A 61 -8.71 -9.06 -0.72
N LEU A 62 -8.28 -10.03 0.10
CA LEU A 62 -7.11 -9.89 0.95
C LEU A 62 -5.86 -10.30 0.16
N PHE A 63 -4.82 -9.48 0.30
CA PHE A 63 -3.46 -9.77 -0.12
C PHE A 63 -2.54 -9.67 1.08
N ALA A 64 -1.65 -10.64 1.25
CA ALA A 64 -0.59 -10.55 2.24
C ALA A 64 0.72 -11.10 1.67
N ILE A 65 1.83 -10.61 2.19
CA ILE A 65 3.18 -11.02 1.79
C ILE A 65 4.08 -11.11 3.02
N SER A 66 4.91 -12.16 3.10
CA SER A 66 5.95 -12.32 4.11
C SER A 66 7.29 -11.84 3.57
N ALA A 67 8.07 -11.14 4.40
CA ALA A 67 9.47 -10.85 4.10
C ALA A 67 10.32 -12.11 4.22
N GLN A 68 10.01 -12.97 5.18
CA GLN A 68 10.67 -14.27 5.34
C GLN A 68 10.12 -15.28 4.33
N GLY A 69 10.98 -15.78 3.47
CA GLY A 69 10.62 -16.78 2.46
C GLY A 69 9.87 -16.26 1.24
N GLY A 70 9.54 -14.96 1.17
CA GLY A 70 8.90 -14.36 -0.01
C GLY A 70 7.52 -14.94 -0.34
N ARG A 71 6.78 -15.48 0.63
CA ARG A 71 5.46 -16.04 0.41
C ARG A 71 4.42 -14.94 0.26
N ARG A 72 3.66 -14.97 -0.84
CA ARG A 72 2.49 -14.10 -1.08
C ARG A 72 1.21 -14.92 -1.09
N ILE A 73 0.21 -14.48 -0.37
CA ILE A 73 -1.13 -15.08 -0.39
C ILE A 73 -2.16 -14.10 -0.95
N THR A 74 -3.20 -14.65 -1.56
CA THR A 74 -4.39 -13.93 -2.00
C THR A 74 -5.60 -14.71 -1.52
N VAL A 75 -6.54 -14.02 -0.85
CA VAL A 75 -7.81 -14.62 -0.40
C VAL A 75 -8.95 -13.90 -1.09
N THR A 76 -9.59 -14.58 -2.03
CA THR A 76 -10.78 -14.12 -2.74
C THR A 76 -12.02 -14.76 -2.16
N ARG A 77 -13.16 -14.08 -2.27
CA ARG A 77 -14.45 -14.65 -1.91
C ARG A 77 -15.19 -15.14 -3.15
N GLU A 78 -15.55 -16.41 -3.14
CA GLU A 78 -16.39 -17.04 -4.15
C GLU A 78 -17.70 -17.51 -3.48
N GLY A 79 -18.79 -16.72 -3.62
CA GLY A 79 -20.03 -16.96 -2.91
C GLY A 79 -19.88 -16.82 -1.38
N GLN A 80 -20.06 -17.92 -0.64
CA GLN A 80 -19.91 -17.98 0.81
C GLN A 80 -18.50 -18.42 1.26
N LEU A 81 -17.65 -18.88 0.36
CA LEU A 81 -16.35 -19.48 0.69
C LEU A 81 -15.20 -18.52 0.39
N ASP A 82 -14.22 -18.51 1.27
CA ASP A 82 -12.95 -17.86 1.06
C ASP A 82 -11.96 -18.83 0.41
N ARG A 83 -11.36 -18.42 -0.71
CA ARG A 83 -10.36 -19.21 -1.44
C ARG A 83 -8.99 -18.58 -1.30
N LEU A 84 -8.10 -19.31 -0.66
CA LEU A 84 -6.69 -18.94 -0.49
C LEU A 84 -5.87 -19.49 -1.66
N LYS A 85 -5.10 -18.59 -2.31
CA LYS A 85 -4.04 -18.93 -3.25
C LYS A 85 -2.72 -18.48 -2.66
N SER A 86 -1.68 -19.30 -2.80
CA SER A 86 -0.33 -18.97 -2.37
C SER A 86 0.66 -19.09 -3.53
N GLN A 87 1.63 -18.17 -3.56
CA GLN A 87 2.74 -18.21 -4.53
C GLN A 87 4.01 -17.68 -3.88
N ASN A 88 5.16 -18.16 -4.33
CA ASN A 88 6.45 -17.65 -3.89
C ASN A 88 6.87 -16.45 -4.75
N VAL A 89 7.54 -15.50 -4.13
CA VAL A 89 8.17 -14.34 -4.76
C VAL A 89 9.67 -14.47 -4.55
N GLU A 90 10.38 -14.67 -5.63
CA GLU A 90 11.84 -14.80 -5.59
C GLU A 90 12.51 -13.43 -5.48
N GLY A 91 13.67 -13.39 -4.82
CA GLY A 91 14.51 -12.19 -4.72
C GLY A 91 14.08 -11.14 -3.72
N LEU A 92 13.00 -11.37 -2.96
CA LEU A 92 12.66 -10.51 -1.83
C LEU A 92 13.65 -10.74 -0.68
N SER A 93 14.14 -9.65 -0.09
CA SER A 93 15.09 -9.74 1.01
C SER A 93 14.40 -10.17 2.31
N GLY A 94 15.01 -11.11 3.05
CA GLY A 94 14.48 -11.56 4.34
C GLY A 94 14.47 -10.49 5.44
N ASN A 95 15.11 -9.33 5.21
CA ASN A 95 15.08 -8.18 6.12
C ASN A 95 14.24 -7.02 5.55
N ALA A 96 13.37 -7.28 4.59
CA ALA A 96 12.51 -6.28 3.97
C ALA A 96 11.59 -5.60 4.99
N GLU A 97 11.41 -4.29 4.83
CA GLU A 97 10.41 -3.51 5.58
C GLU A 97 9.20 -3.27 4.66
N LEU A 98 8.23 -4.18 4.76
CA LEU A 98 7.15 -4.25 3.81
C LEU A 98 5.97 -3.35 4.18
N VAL A 99 5.48 -2.63 3.18
CA VAL A 99 4.14 -2.04 3.13
C VAL A 99 3.43 -2.52 1.88
N MET A 100 2.10 -2.62 1.92
CA MET A 100 1.33 -3.19 0.84
C MET A 100 0.09 -2.35 0.52
N THR A 101 -0.31 -2.38 -0.74
CA THR A 101 -1.54 -1.76 -1.24
C THR A 101 -2.23 -2.67 -2.27
N ALA A 102 -3.49 -2.39 -2.53
CA ALA A 102 -4.24 -2.95 -3.64
C ALA A 102 -4.62 -1.84 -4.64
N VAL A 103 -4.24 -2.01 -5.90
CA VAL A 103 -4.66 -1.17 -7.02
C VAL A 103 -5.76 -1.91 -7.79
N GLY A 104 -7.02 -1.64 -7.46
CA GLY A 104 -8.12 -2.55 -7.82
C GLY A 104 -7.89 -3.92 -7.19
N GLU A 105 -7.86 -4.97 -8.02
CA GLU A 105 -7.58 -6.35 -7.59
C GLU A 105 -6.10 -6.75 -7.81
N GLN A 106 -5.20 -5.80 -7.91
CA GLN A 106 -3.79 -6.03 -8.16
C GLN A 106 -2.95 -5.67 -6.93
N PRO A 107 -2.28 -6.64 -6.28
CA PRO A 107 -1.43 -6.36 -5.12
C PRO A 107 -0.11 -5.74 -5.54
N VAL A 108 0.32 -4.73 -4.80
CA VAL A 108 1.64 -4.12 -4.92
C VAL A 108 2.24 -4.02 -3.52
N ALA A 109 3.49 -4.43 -3.37
CA ALA A 109 4.22 -4.27 -2.11
C ALA A 109 5.49 -3.44 -2.33
N LEU A 110 5.83 -2.62 -1.34
CA LEU A 110 7.05 -1.84 -1.30
C LEU A 110 7.91 -2.31 -0.13
N ASP A 111 9.12 -2.71 -0.43
CA ASP A 111 10.20 -2.81 0.54
C ASP A 111 10.84 -1.43 0.71
N GLN A 112 10.48 -0.75 1.79
CA GLN A 112 10.95 0.61 2.08
C GLN A 112 12.44 0.65 2.36
N ARG A 113 12.99 -0.40 2.99
CA ARG A 113 14.41 -0.49 3.35
C ARG A 113 15.29 -0.65 2.13
N ASN A 114 14.96 -1.60 1.25
CA ASN A 114 15.75 -1.90 0.06
C ASN A 114 15.31 -1.12 -1.17
N ARG A 115 14.23 -0.33 -1.08
CA ARG A 115 13.63 0.46 -2.19
C ARG A 115 13.27 -0.41 -3.39
N VAL A 116 12.61 -1.51 -3.11
CA VAL A 116 12.18 -2.46 -4.14
C VAL A 116 10.66 -2.51 -4.16
N LEU A 117 10.09 -2.35 -5.35
CA LEU A 117 8.65 -2.47 -5.57
C LEU A 117 8.35 -3.85 -6.17
N LEU A 118 7.51 -4.63 -5.50
CA LEU A 118 6.97 -5.86 -6.03
C LEU A 118 5.69 -5.56 -6.80
N LEU A 119 5.72 -5.85 -8.09
CA LEU A 119 4.60 -5.66 -9.01
C LEU A 119 3.61 -6.84 -8.96
N PRO A 120 2.38 -6.69 -9.49
CA PRO A 120 1.37 -7.75 -9.45
C PRO A 120 1.78 -9.05 -10.13
N ASP A 121 2.60 -8.96 -11.18
CA ASP A 121 3.13 -10.12 -11.93
C ASP A 121 4.27 -10.86 -11.20
N GLY A 122 4.65 -10.40 -10.01
CA GLY A 122 5.72 -10.99 -9.19
C GLY A 122 7.11 -10.44 -9.47
N LYS A 123 7.27 -9.53 -10.42
CA LYS A 123 8.57 -8.91 -10.72
C LYS A 123 8.93 -7.87 -9.68
N LEU A 124 10.22 -7.84 -9.35
CA LEU A 124 10.82 -6.84 -8.51
C LEU A 124 11.36 -5.69 -9.37
N ARG A 125 11.05 -4.46 -8.95
CA ARG A 125 11.56 -3.22 -9.57
C ARG A 125 12.40 -2.46 -8.54
N ASN A 126 13.66 -2.25 -8.85
CA ASN A 126 14.54 -1.42 -8.05
C ASN A 126 14.24 0.05 -8.32
N LEU A 127 13.76 0.77 -7.31
CA LEU A 127 13.38 2.18 -7.45
C LEU A 127 14.60 3.12 -7.63
N ALA A 128 15.80 2.68 -7.24
CA ALA A 128 17.01 3.43 -7.47
C ALA A 128 17.35 3.55 -8.97
N ASP A 129 17.00 2.53 -9.76
CA ASP A 129 17.21 2.55 -11.22
C ASP A 129 16.31 3.60 -11.90
N ASP A 130 15.20 3.96 -11.27
CA ASP A 130 14.33 5.06 -11.68
C ASP A 130 14.77 6.41 -11.11
N GLY A 131 15.87 6.47 -10.37
CA GLY A 131 16.34 7.66 -9.67
C GLY A 131 15.37 8.11 -8.56
N ILE A 132 14.66 7.18 -7.93
CA ILE A 132 13.75 7.44 -6.80
C ILE A 132 14.51 7.22 -5.49
N SER A 133 14.55 8.26 -4.65
CA SER A 133 15.31 8.26 -3.39
C SER A 133 14.56 9.00 -2.29
N GLY A 134 15.09 8.93 -1.06
CA GLY A 134 14.48 9.55 0.13
C GLY A 134 13.44 8.66 0.80
N ASN A 135 12.58 9.26 1.61
CA ASN A 135 11.45 8.57 2.22
C ASN A 135 10.38 8.32 1.16
N ILE A 136 9.88 7.10 1.11
CA ILE A 136 8.90 6.69 0.10
C ILE A 136 7.65 6.20 0.83
N THR A 137 6.51 6.77 0.46
CA THR A 137 5.19 6.26 0.88
C THR A 137 4.47 5.63 -0.30
N LEU A 138 3.84 4.48 -0.04
CA LEU A 138 3.02 3.77 -1.02
C LEU A 138 1.57 4.24 -0.90
N GLN A 139 0.85 4.33 -2.03
CA GLN A 139 -0.56 4.72 -2.04
C GLN A 139 -1.45 3.90 -1.11
N GLU A 140 -2.59 4.48 -0.73
CA GLU A 140 -3.70 3.75 -0.13
C GLU A 140 -4.32 2.76 -1.12
N SER A 141 -4.92 1.66 -0.60
CA SER A 141 -5.71 0.76 -1.44
C SER A 141 -6.84 1.54 -2.12
N GLY A 142 -6.91 1.40 -3.44
CA GLY A 142 -7.78 2.25 -4.26
C GLY A 142 -8.41 1.51 -5.43
N PRO A 143 -9.13 2.25 -6.27
CA PRO A 143 -9.77 1.70 -7.45
C PRO A 143 -8.74 1.19 -8.45
N GLU A 144 -9.23 0.50 -9.47
CA GLU A 144 -8.41 0.02 -10.58
C GLU A 144 -7.70 1.18 -11.29
N SER A 145 -6.41 0.99 -11.55
CA SER A 145 -5.55 1.90 -12.28
C SER A 145 -4.48 1.10 -13.02
N SER A 146 -3.94 1.67 -14.08
CA SER A 146 -2.80 1.09 -14.81
C SER A 146 -1.46 1.31 -14.09
N SER A 147 -1.44 2.12 -13.04
CA SER A 147 -0.24 2.51 -12.32
C SER A 147 -0.47 2.51 -10.81
N VAL A 148 0.60 2.30 -10.06
CA VAL A 148 0.65 2.54 -8.62
C VAL A 148 1.31 3.89 -8.35
N LEU A 149 0.87 4.57 -7.29
CA LEU A 149 1.41 5.86 -6.86
C LEU A 149 2.36 5.69 -5.68
N LEU A 150 3.47 6.39 -5.75
CA LEU A 150 4.39 6.62 -4.64
C LEU A 150 4.49 8.12 -4.39
N ALA A 151 4.78 8.52 -3.17
CA ALA A 151 5.23 9.88 -2.87
C ALA A 151 6.57 9.83 -2.16
N THR A 152 7.47 10.73 -2.56
CA THR A 152 8.74 10.99 -1.87
C THR A 152 8.67 12.34 -1.18
N ASP A 153 9.72 12.73 -0.50
CA ASP A 153 9.80 14.06 0.16
C ASP A 153 9.54 15.22 -0.80
N ARG A 154 9.66 15.02 -2.14
CA ARG A 154 9.61 16.09 -3.15
C ARG A 154 8.70 15.83 -4.34
N GLU A 155 8.24 14.60 -4.55
CA GLU A 155 7.57 14.22 -5.79
C GLU A 155 6.43 13.24 -5.54
N LEU A 156 5.38 13.36 -6.36
CA LEU A 156 4.43 12.29 -6.63
C LEU A 156 4.93 11.49 -7.84
N ILE A 157 4.94 10.18 -7.73
CA ILE A 157 5.47 9.27 -8.73
C ILE A 157 4.41 8.27 -9.13
N SER A 158 4.20 8.10 -10.43
CA SER A 158 3.33 7.09 -11.00
C SER A 158 4.16 6.01 -11.69
N ILE A 159 4.02 4.75 -11.25
CA ILE A 159 4.75 3.60 -11.80
C ILE A 159 3.75 2.68 -12.50
N PRO A 160 3.90 2.44 -13.82
CA PRO A 160 3.05 1.50 -14.54
C PRO A 160 3.17 0.07 -14.01
N LEU A 161 2.02 -0.59 -13.74
CA LEU A 161 1.97 -1.95 -13.17
C LEU A 161 2.47 -3.04 -14.14
N LYS A 162 2.45 -2.76 -15.45
CA LYS A 162 2.92 -3.67 -16.50
C LYS A 162 4.35 -3.38 -16.95
N GLY A 163 5.08 -2.54 -16.21
CA GLY A 163 6.40 -2.06 -16.59
C GLY A 163 6.34 -0.80 -17.46
N GLY A 164 7.49 -0.16 -17.67
CA GLY A 164 7.64 1.11 -18.38
C GLY A 164 8.23 2.20 -17.49
N ALA A 165 8.46 3.39 -18.04
CA ALA A 165 9.08 4.51 -17.34
C ALA A 165 8.15 5.06 -16.24
N ALA A 166 8.75 5.42 -15.10
CA ALA A 166 8.05 6.14 -14.04
C ALA A 166 7.81 7.59 -14.46
N THR A 167 6.64 8.13 -14.14
CA THR A 167 6.33 9.56 -14.32
C THR A 167 6.47 10.26 -12.97
N LYS A 168 7.23 11.35 -12.92
CA LYS A 168 7.50 12.12 -11.72
C LYS A 168 6.88 13.50 -11.82
N ILE A 169 6.23 13.95 -10.77
CA ILE A 169 5.58 15.25 -10.68
C ILE A 169 6.07 15.93 -9.40
N PRO A 170 6.76 17.07 -9.48
CA PRO A 170 7.23 17.79 -8.31
C PRO A 170 6.09 18.14 -7.36
N ALA A 171 6.31 18.05 -6.06
CA ALA A 171 5.36 18.43 -5.02
C ALA A 171 5.00 19.92 -5.09
N SER A 172 6.00 20.74 -5.43
CA SER A 172 5.85 22.19 -5.60
C SER A 172 6.82 22.72 -6.65
N ASN A 173 6.47 23.88 -7.24
CA ASN A 173 7.31 24.53 -8.27
C ASN A 173 8.59 25.16 -7.70
N ASP A 174 8.64 25.45 -6.41
CA ASP A 174 9.78 26.03 -5.71
C ASP A 174 10.73 24.96 -5.12
N GLY A 175 10.44 23.67 -5.37
CA GLY A 175 11.25 22.55 -4.87
C GLY A 175 11.10 22.31 -3.36
N ALA A 176 10.08 22.89 -2.72
CA ALA A 176 9.81 22.65 -1.31
C ALA A 176 9.62 21.15 -1.02
N SER A 177 10.19 20.71 0.09
CA SER A 177 10.13 19.33 0.54
C SER A 177 9.35 19.19 1.83
N GLY A 178 8.87 17.98 2.12
CA GLY A 178 8.14 17.71 3.35
C GLY A 178 7.93 16.22 3.55
N THR A 179 7.27 15.85 4.64
CA THR A 179 6.90 14.45 4.86
C THR A 179 5.64 14.16 4.03
N PRO A 180 5.71 13.22 3.07
CA PRO A 180 4.57 12.91 2.21
C PRO A 180 3.48 12.15 2.96
N SER A 181 2.22 12.45 2.64
CA SER A 181 1.10 11.56 2.93
C SER A 181 1.18 10.31 2.04
N ARG A 182 0.42 9.28 2.37
CA ARG A 182 0.17 8.20 1.42
C ARG A 182 -0.67 8.76 0.27
N PRO A 183 -0.25 8.59 -1.00
CA PRO A 183 -1.03 9.05 -2.13
C PRO A 183 -2.37 8.32 -2.23
N VAL A 184 -3.36 9.01 -2.79
CA VAL A 184 -4.70 8.44 -3.06
C VAL A 184 -5.01 8.58 -4.55
N PHE A 185 -5.56 7.54 -5.16
CA PHE A 185 -6.13 7.59 -6.50
C PHE A 185 -7.66 7.53 -6.43
N HIS A 186 -8.34 8.54 -6.98
CA HIS A 186 -9.79 8.59 -6.97
C HIS A 186 -10.32 9.34 -8.20
N LYS A 187 -11.32 8.79 -8.88
CA LYS A 187 -12.00 9.39 -10.05
C LYS A 187 -11.03 9.95 -11.11
N GLY A 188 -10.02 9.16 -11.48
CA GLY A 188 -9.04 9.55 -12.49
C GLY A 188 -8.02 10.59 -12.04
N CYS A 189 -7.97 10.92 -10.76
CA CYS A 189 -7.01 11.85 -10.18
C CYS A 189 -6.14 11.18 -9.12
N ALA A 190 -4.86 11.53 -9.11
CA ALA A 190 -3.92 11.24 -8.05
C ALA A 190 -3.83 12.43 -7.10
N TYR A 191 -3.81 12.17 -5.81
CA TYR A 191 -3.74 13.18 -4.75
C TYR A 191 -2.56 12.87 -3.84
N ALA A 192 -1.80 13.91 -3.47
CA ALA A 192 -0.76 13.81 -2.46
C ALA A 192 -0.63 15.14 -1.72
N ALA A 193 -0.16 15.08 -0.48
CA ALA A 193 0.11 16.24 0.35
C ALA A 193 1.41 16.05 1.13
N TRP A 194 2.05 17.15 1.47
CA TRP A 194 3.30 17.17 2.23
C TRP A 194 3.18 18.06 3.45
N SER A 195 3.39 17.48 4.62
CA SER A 195 3.54 18.27 5.84
C SER A 195 4.85 19.09 5.78
N LYS A 196 5.01 20.07 6.67
CA LYS A 196 6.11 21.03 6.72
C LYS A 196 6.13 22.04 5.56
N SER A 197 6.16 21.58 4.28
CA SER A 197 6.07 22.49 3.13
C SER A 197 4.67 23.01 2.90
N GLY A 198 3.66 22.26 3.33
CA GLY A 198 2.25 22.57 3.04
C GLY A 198 1.86 22.30 1.60
N ALA A 199 2.71 21.63 0.81
CA ALA A 199 2.40 21.33 -0.57
C ALA A 199 1.23 20.35 -0.70
N TYR A 200 0.37 20.62 -1.67
CA TYR A 200 -0.75 19.76 -2.08
C TYR A 200 -0.76 19.65 -3.59
N LEU A 201 -0.91 18.44 -4.09
CA LEU A 201 -0.97 18.12 -5.50
C LEU A 201 -2.20 17.28 -5.81
N ARG A 202 -2.93 17.70 -6.85
CA ARG A 202 -3.91 16.90 -7.56
C ARG A 202 -3.48 16.81 -9.02
N ASN A 203 -3.25 15.61 -9.50
CA ASN A 203 -2.89 15.32 -10.90
C ASN A 203 -3.91 14.35 -11.50
N CYS A 204 -4.58 14.78 -12.55
CA CYS A 204 -5.70 14.07 -13.15
C CYS A 204 -5.39 13.66 -14.60
N THR A 205 -6.14 12.65 -15.08
CA THR A 205 -6.14 12.26 -16.50
C THR A 205 -6.59 13.43 -17.39
N ASP A 206 -7.55 14.24 -16.90
CA ASP A 206 -7.88 15.52 -17.52
C ASP A 206 -6.98 16.61 -16.93
N PRO A 207 -6.02 17.16 -17.71
CA PRO A 207 -5.07 18.16 -17.20
C PRO A 207 -5.73 19.47 -16.72
N SER A 208 -6.94 19.80 -17.19
CA SER A 208 -7.67 20.99 -16.75
C SER A 208 -8.06 20.94 -15.28
N LEU A 209 -8.09 19.75 -14.70
CA LEU A 209 -8.38 19.51 -13.29
C LEU A 209 -7.14 19.47 -12.40
N ASN A 210 -5.95 19.58 -12.98
CA ASN A 210 -4.70 19.59 -12.22
C ASN A 210 -4.63 20.78 -11.29
N LYS A 211 -4.11 20.55 -10.09
CA LYS A 211 -3.93 21.61 -9.09
C LYS A 211 -2.68 21.35 -8.27
N GLN A 212 -1.90 22.42 -8.11
CA GLN A 212 -0.76 22.46 -7.21
C GLN A 212 -0.87 23.72 -6.39
N MET A 213 -0.75 23.61 -5.07
CA MET A 213 -0.91 24.75 -4.17
C MET A 213 -0.21 24.51 -2.84
N THR A 214 0.03 25.59 -2.11
CA THR A 214 0.45 25.53 -0.71
C THR A 214 -0.78 25.71 0.20
N VAL A 215 -0.88 24.88 1.22
CA VAL A 215 -1.94 24.89 2.22
C VAL A 215 -1.30 25.09 3.60
N ASP A 216 -1.51 26.25 4.20
CA ASP A 216 -0.80 26.62 5.43
C ASP A 216 -1.08 25.70 6.61
N SER A 217 -2.30 25.18 6.73
CA SER A 217 -2.65 24.22 7.79
C SER A 217 -1.85 22.90 7.70
N LEU A 218 -1.35 22.53 6.52
CA LEU A 218 -0.50 21.34 6.37
C LEU A 218 0.93 21.57 6.88
N LYS A 219 1.41 22.82 6.96
CA LYS A 219 2.76 23.14 7.45
C LYS A 219 2.97 22.74 8.90
N SER A 220 1.91 22.85 9.72
CA SER A 220 1.94 22.48 11.13
C SER A 220 1.48 21.06 11.42
N ALA A 221 1.01 20.32 10.41
CA ALA A 221 0.59 18.95 10.59
C ALA A 221 1.79 18.02 10.91
N GLN A 222 1.67 17.23 11.96
CA GLN A 222 2.70 16.23 12.30
C GLN A 222 2.66 15.02 11.38
N SER A 223 1.44 14.65 10.95
CA SER A 223 1.19 13.62 9.94
C SER A 223 -0.07 13.98 9.15
N ILE A 224 -0.16 13.48 7.93
CA ILE A 224 -1.35 13.57 7.08
C ILE A 224 -1.80 12.14 6.84
N VAL A 225 -2.98 11.84 7.33
CA VAL A 225 -3.64 10.53 7.18
C VAL A 225 -4.67 10.60 6.06
#